data_e330ab6aa5598986e67268324e28b16a
#
_entry.id   e330ab6aa5598986e67268324e28b16a
#
_cell.length_a   1.000
_cell.length_b   1.000
_cell.length_c   1.000
_cell.angle_alpha   90.00
_cell.angle_beta   90.00
_cell.angle_gamma   90.00
#
_symmetry.space_group_name_H-M   'P 1'
#
loop_
_entity.id
_entity.type
_entity.pdbx_description
1 polymer ?
#
loop_
_entity_poly.entity_id
_entity_poly.type
_entity_poly.pdbx_seq_one_letter_code
_entity_poly.pdbx_strand_id
1 'polypeptide(L)'
;MLADTYELTQTAVRSPRLQEVGGKGGIEGEYFVPAYQRGYRWGVHEVEALLSDIYADGSRAPADNYCLQPIVVKRRAGEGAYELIDGQQRLTTLYLIYRYLNTEVGVETGHRFSLMYETRPASREYLRSLDAERMNDNIDFYHMHAAYECIRSWFAETAARLATPSKLLAFKVLDYLENLVYVIWYEPDNIDATTLFIRLNVGRIPLTNAELVKALLLSKDLDAHNFQRRVEIGSQWDAIEQDLQQPEFWAFLSNSDGADYPTRIELLFDLMAKRRPDEKDRFFTFLHFKSALDGRAKAKSSSVWATIVQCYQVLREWFEDRDLYHKRGYLITTGTSLRQLLDLSELEKTKSAFGRAVDQLIIRSVGLSPAGVMELNYETGSQKCESVLLLFNVETVRRLKHSTERYPFHAHKSEKWSLEHIHAQNAELLTTAEEWRHWLIDGKAALEKVRFEDQVSESERQNVISEVEKSLSSQLTESRFTRLSRRVTTLLSPEGDDDSIHGIANLALLSRPINSSLGNRAFAVKRLKVIDHDRSGAFIPICTRQVFLKYFVDAGSEQMHLWSRQDRQSYLEALISKDRGVGQYLVGAQ
;
A
#
# COMPACT_ATOMS: atom_id res chain seq x y z
N MET A 1 -18.36 42.74 14.53
CA MET A 1 -18.04 43.71 15.61
C MET A 1 -18.45 43.08 16.93
N LEU A 2 -17.51 42.48 17.62
CA LEU A 2 -17.44 42.24 19.06
C LEU A 2 -16.08 41.55 19.29
N ALA A 3 -15.09 42.40 19.53
CA ALA A 3 -13.79 42.02 20.01
C ALA A 3 -13.91 41.75 21.50
N ASP A 4 -13.89 40.50 21.93
CA ASP A 4 -13.64 40.18 23.33
C ASP A 4 -12.15 40.15 23.55
N THR A 5 -11.67 41.25 24.08
CA THR A 5 -10.37 41.41 24.71
C THR A 5 -10.31 40.51 25.95
N TYR A 6 -9.67 39.34 25.83
CA TYR A 6 -9.23 38.61 27.01
C TYR A 6 -8.03 39.31 27.62
N GLU A 7 -8.23 39.96 28.75
CA GLU A 7 -7.15 40.34 29.64
C GLU A 7 -6.37 39.10 30.07
N LEU A 8 -5.15 38.98 29.55
CA LEU A 8 -4.14 38.06 30.04
C LEU A 8 -3.68 38.55 31.42
N THR A 9 -4.24 37.98 32.49
CA THR A 9 -3.64 38.04 33.81
C THR A 9 -2.19 37.60 33.71
N GLN A 10 -1.26 38.49 34.06
CA GLN A 10 0.18 38.24 34.13
C GLN A 10 0.51 37.21 35.21
N THR A 11 0.36 35.93 34.90
CA THR A 11 1.09 34.85 35.56
C THR A 11 2.40 34.73 34.81
N ALA A 12 3.51 34.75 35.52
CA ALA A 12 4.86 34.80 34.97
C ALA A 12 5.12 33.60 34.03
N VAL A 13 4.87 33.79 32.75
CA VAL A 13 5.26 32.87 31.70
C VAL A 13 6.79 32.93 31.62
N ARG A 14 7.48 31.85 32.02
CA ARG A 14 8.93 31.78 31.79
C ARG A 14 9.17 31.89 30.29
N SER A 15 9.90 32.94 29.89
CA SER A 15 10.26 33.15 28.48
C SER A 15 11.06 31.94 27.94
N PRO A 16 10.87 31.57 26.67
CA PRO A 16 11.72 30.55 26.03
C PRO A 16 13.20 30.99 26.18
N ARG A 17 14.07 30.03 26.54
CA ARG A 17 15.51 30.28 26.65
C ARG A 17 16.27 29.45 25.65
N LEU A 18 17.38 29.93 25.13
CA LEU A 18 18.35 29.13 24.42
C LEU A 18 19.07 28.23 25.44
N GLN A 19 19.14 26.95 25.14
CA GLN A 19 19.85 25.97 25.95
C GLN A 19 20.79 25.20 25.06
N GLU A 20 22.03 25.01 25.47
CA GLU A 20 23.01 24.21 24.78
C GLU A 20 22.53 22.75 24.70
N VAL A 21 22.85 22.06 23.60
CA VAL A 21 22.56 20.64 23.43
C VAL A 21 23.50 19.83 24.31
N GLY A 22 24.76 20.21 24.35
CA GLY A 22 25.79 19.65 25.20
C GLY A 22 26.35 20.66 26.21
N GLY A 23 27.55 20.46 26.74
CA GLY A 23 28.19 21.38 27.68
C GLY A 23 27.62 21.38 29.10
N LYS A 24 28.12 22.28 29.97
CA LYS A 24 27.57 22.45 31.32
C LYS A 24 26.20 23.12 31.25
N GLY A 25 25.13 22.41 31.67
CA GLY A 25 23.76 22.92 31.63
C GLY A 25 23.03 22.61 30.31
N GLY A 26 23.53 21.68 29.51
CA GLY A 26 22.86 21.16 28.33
C GLY A 26 21.60 20.34 28.62
N ILE A 27 21.16 19.55 27.66
CA ILE A 27 19.99 18.68 27.81
C ILE A 27 20.35 17.52 28.74
N GLU A 28 19.78 17.51 29.95
CA GLU A 28 20.05 16.50 30.98
C GLU A 28 18.76 15.95 31.60
N GLY A 29 18.82 14.75 32.21
CA GLY A 29 17.73 14.18 32.97
C GLY A 29 16.91 13.11 32.26
N GLU A 30 15.71 12.86 32.74
CA GLU A 30 14.82 11.81 32.24
C GLU A 30 13.64 12.43 31.48
N TYR A 31 13.45 12.00 30.22
CA TYR A 31 12.37 12.47 29.36
C TYR A 31 11.35 11.36 29.16
N PHE A 32 10.13 11.64 29.56
CA PHE A 32 8.99 10.78 29.41
C PHE A 32 8.16 11.23 28.19
N VAL A 33 8.00 10.33 27.22
CA VAL A 33 7.17 10.52 26.04
C VAL A 33 5.79 9.95 26.31
N PRO A 34 4.74 10.80 26.45
CA PRO A 34 3.40 10.35 26.80
C PRO A 34 2.73 9.54 25.70
N ALA A 35 1.73 8.74 26.08
CA ALA A 35 0.98 7.87 25.18
C ALA A 35 0.23 8.62 24.05
N TYR A 36 -0.09 9.89 24.25
CA TYR A 36 -0.74 10.69 23.21
C TYR A 36 0.19 11.10 22.08
N GLN A 37 1.51 11.01 22.25
CA GLN A 37 2.45 11.24 21.18
C GLN A 37 2.62 10.01 20.30
N ARG A 38 2.98 10.24 19.04
CA ARG A 38 3.36 9.16 18.14
C ARG A 38 4.67 8.51 18.58
N GLY A 39 4.92 7.30 18.14
CA GLY A 39 6.22 6.66 18.29
C GLY A 39 7.32 7.35 17.45
N TYR A 40 8.55 6.85 17.55
CA TYR A 40 9.64 7.34 16.72
C TYR A 40 9.42 6.96 15.24
N ARG A 41 9.54 7.94 14.32
CA ARG A 41 9.20 7.78 12.89
C ARG A 41 10.16 8.47 11.91
N TRP A 42 11.15 9.18 12.36
CA TRP A 42 12.09 9.81 11.44
C TRP A 42 12.78 8.75 10.57
N GLY A 43 12.81 9.01 9.27
CA GLY A 43 13.48 8.22 8.27
C GLY A 43 14.88 8.75 7.96
N VAL A 44 15.48 8.21 6.91
CA VAL A 44 16.84 8.56 6.47
C VAL A 44 16.97 10.07 6.21
N HIS A 45 16.01 10.66 5.50
CA HIS A 45 16.09 12.08 5.12
C HIS A 45 16.12 13.04 6.31
N GLU A 46 15.29 12.81 7.33
CA GLU A 46 15.24 13.68 8.50
C GLU A 46 16.50 13.53 9.37
N VAL A 47 17.03 12.32 9.45
CA VAL A 47 18.26 12.04 10.22
C VAL A 47 19.48 12.65 9.53
N GLU A 48 19.62 12.47 8.21
CA GLU A 48 20.70 13.08 7.43
C GLU A 48 20.63 14.61 7.41
N ALA A 49 19.42 15.17 7.29
CA ALA A 49 19.22 16.61 7.37
C ALA A 49 19.69 17.17 8.73
N LEU A 50 19.30 16.51 9.84
CA LEU A 50 19.74 16.94 11.18
C LEU A 50 21.26 16.88 11.33
N LEU A 51 21.91 15.80 10.89
CA LEU A 51 23.37 15.65 10.95
C LEU A 51 24.09 16.68 10.10
N SER A 52 23.58 16.93 8.88
CA SER A 52 24.12 17.92 7.97
C SER A 52 23.96 19.35 8.51
N ASP A 53 22.82 19.63 9.12
CA ASP A 53 22.56 20.91 9.78
C ASP A 53 23.50 21.13 10.99
N ILE A 54 23.75 20.10 11.80
CA ILE A 54 24.68 20.16 12.93
C ILE A 54 26.09 20.42 12.45
N TYR A 55 26.56 19.65 11.48
CA TYR A 55 27.99 19.66 11.09
C TYR A 55 28.30 20.69 10.00
N ALA A 56 27.35 21.00 9.09
CA ALA A 56 27.51 21.93 7.97
C ALA A 56 28.85 21.72 7.19
N ASP A 57 29.23 20.46 6.97
CA ASP A 57 30.49 20.05 6.32
C ASP A 57 31.79 20.66 6.93
N GLY A 58 31.75 21.00 8.21
CA GLY A 58 32.87 21.63 8.92
C GLY A 58 33.09 23.11 8.55
N SER A 59 32.16 23.72 7.84
CA SER A 59 32.23 25.14 7.45
C SER A 59 31.71 26.11 8.52
N ARG A 60 31.08 25.58 9.59
CA ARG A 60 30.54 26.39 10.66
C ARG A 60 31.65 27.07 11.46
N ALA A 61 31.65 28.40 11.47
CA ALA A 61 32.58 29.17 12.27
C ALA A 61 32.21 29.14 13.76
N PRO A 62 33.16 29.33 14.68
CA PRO A 62 32.89 29.38 16.12
C PRO A 62 31.85 30.41 16.54
N ALA A 63 31.58 31.42 15.69
CA ALA A 63 30.55 32.44 15.92
C ALA A 63 29.18 32.07 15.36
N ASP A 64 29.08 30.99 14.60
CA ASP A 64 27.85 30.57 13.91
C ASP A 64 27.05 29.56 14.77
N ASN A 65 26.35 30.05 15.73
CA ASN A 65 25.45 29.24 16.55
C ASN A 65 24.30 28.69 15.69
N TYR A 66 24.03 27.40 15.80
CA TYR A 66 22.92 26.75 15.14
C TYR A 66 21.80 26.46 16.15
N CYS A 67 20.61 26.99 15.89
CA CYS A 67 19.46 26.78 16.75
C CYS A 67 18.55 25.70 16.16
N LEU A 68 18.48 24.55 16.80
CA LEU A 68 17.47 23.54 16.54
C LEU A 68 16.08 24.07 16.92
N GLN A 69 15.06 23.48 16.33
CA GLN A 69 13.67 23.82 16.66
C GLN A 69 13.37 23.55 18.14
N PRO A 70 12.29 24.13 18.72
CA PRO A 70 11.99 24.05 20.14
C PRO A 70 11.86 22.62 20.69
N ILE A 71 12.28 22.44 21.94
CA ILE A 71 11.93 21.32 22.82
C ILE A 71 11.00 21.88 23.89
N VAL A 72 9.79 21.34 23.99
CA VAL A 72 8.77 21.76 24.94
C VAL A 72 8.55 20.67 25.97
N VAL A 73 8.74 21.03 27.24
CA VAL A 73 8.69 20.07 28.34
C VAL A 73 7.82 20.58 29.50
N LYS A 74 7.32 19.65 30.30
CA LYS A 74 6.67 19.93 31.59
C LYS A 74 7.37 19.11 32.69
N ARG A 75 7.67 19.75 33.82
CA ARG A 75 8.28 19.03 34.95
C ARG A 75 7.36 17.98 35.51
N ARG A 76 7.93 16.85 35.84
CA ARG A 76 7.30 15.78 36.60
C ARG A 76 7.80 15.78 38.03
N ALA A 77 7.11 15.04 38.91
CA ALA A 77 7.60 14.80 40.25
C ALA A 77 8.92 14.00 40.19
N GLY A 78 9.99 14.56 40.72
CA GLY A 78 11.35 14.02 40.68
C GLY A 78 12.34 15.04 40.12
N GLU A 79 13.57 15.02 40.63
CA GLU A 79 14.62 15.92 40.17
C GLU A 79 15.09 15.50 38.78
N GLY A 80 15.07 16.45 37.82
CA GLY A 80 15.46 16.22 36.44
C GLY A 80 14.52 15.33 35.59
N ALA A 81 13.26 15.13 36.02
CA ALA A 81 12.26 14.39 35.27
C ALA A 81 11.30 15.31 34.51
N TYR A 82 11.17 15.10 33.20
CA TYR A 82 10.36 15.92 32.31
C TYR A 82 9.38 15.08 31.48
N GLU A 83 8.15 15.56 31.35
CA GLU A 83 7.23 15.12 30.31
C GLU A 83 7.53 15.89 29.02
N LEU A 84 7.83 15.20 27.96
CA LEU A 84 8.16 15.79 26.66
C LEU A 84 6.88 16.08 25.91
N ILE A 85 6.60 17.36 25.63
CA ILE A 85 5.37 17.80 24.93
C ILE A 85 5.63 17.98 23.44
N ASP A 86 6.81 18.50 23.06
CA ASP A 86 7.23 18.59 21.65
C ASP A 86 8.76 18.41 21.55
N GLY A 87 9.22 17.94 20.38
CA GLY A 87 10.63 17.70 20.11
C GLY A 87 11.10 16.25 20.28
N GLN A 88 10.19 15.30 20.50
CA GLN A 88 10.47 13.89 20.74
C GLN A 88 11.34 13.24 19.64
N GLN A 89 11.02 13.46 18.37
CA GLN A 89 11.78 12.88 17.25
C GLN A 89 13.24 13.36 17.28
N ARG A 90 13.43 14.67 17.45
CA ARG A 90 14.75 15.30 17.55
C ARG A 90 15.54 14.81 18.74
N LEU A 91 14.91 14.78 19.92
CA LEU A 91 15.60 14.36 21.13
C LEU A 91 16.00 12.89 21.07
N THR A 92 15.17 12.04 20.47
CA THR A 92 15.52 10.63 20.25
C THR A 92 16.68 10.48 19.25
N THR A 93 16.70 11.26 18.16
CA THR A 93 17.80 11.22 17.20
C THR A 93 19.10 11.74 17.81
N LEU A 94 19.06 12.82 18.60
CA LEU A 94 20.23 13.30 19.37
C LEU A 94 20.76 12.20 20.31
N TYR A 95 19.88 11.49 20.99
CA TYR A 95 20.27 10.34 21.81
C TYR A 95 21.02 9.28 20.99
N LEU A 96 20.50 8.92 19.81
CA LEU A 96 21.12 7.94 18.93
C LEU A 96 22.49 8.42 18.39
N ILE A 97 22.65 9.72 18.12
CA ILE A 97 23.94 10.32 17.74
C ILE A 97 24.94 10.19 18.88
N TYR A 98 24.58 10.59 20.12
CA TYR A 98 25.45 10.43 21.29
C TYR A 98 25.78 8.95 21.55
N ARG A 99 24.82 8.06 21.34
CA ARG A 99 25.04 6.62 21.45
C ARG A 99 26.10 6.11 20.45
N TYR A 100 26.03 6.59 19.19
CA TYR A 100 27.02 6.28 18.16
C TYR A 100 28.42 6.79 18.57
N LEU A 101 28.52 8.04 19.00
CA LEU A 101 29.76 8.66 19.42
C LEU A 101 30.41 7.87 20.59
N ASN A 102 29.63 7.45 21.57
CA ASN A 102 30.10 6.67 22.71
C ASN A 102 30.55 5.25 22.34
N THR A 103 29.73 4.51 21.61
CA THR A 103 29.94 3.06 21.41
C THR A 103 30.80 2.72 20.21
N GLU A 104 30.55 3.34 19.07
CA GLU A 104 31.25 2.97 17.84
C GLU A 104 32.58 3.70 17.70
N VAL A 105 32.67 4.91 18.21
CA VAL A 105 33.85 5.77 18.05
C VAL A 105 34.67 5.85 19.34
N GLY A 106 34.10 5.48 20.49
CA GLY A 106 34.77 5.52 21.78
C GLY A 106 35.10 6.95 22.22
N VAL A 107 34.19 7.87 21.99
CA VAL A 107 34.24 9.26 22.47
C VAL A 107 33.38 9.33 23.73
N GLU A 108 34.00 9.57 24.88
CA GLU A 108 33.28 9.69 26.16
C GLU A 108 32.44 10.98 26.19
N THR A 109 31.15 10.87 25.88
CA THR A 109 30.19 11.98 25.96
C THR A 109 29.37 11.94 27.24
N GLY A 110 29.38 10.81 27.96
CA GLY A 110 28.42 10.53 29.03
C GLY A 110 26.98 10.36 28.53
N HIS A 111 26.15 9.59 29.23
CA HIS A 111 24.70 9.57 28.99
C HIS A 111 24.04 10.69 29.80
N ARG A 112 23.90 11.86 29.19
CA ARG A 112 23.38 13.04 29.89
C ARG A 112 21.88 12.98 30.11
N PHE A 113 21.14 12.31 29.21
CA PHE A 113 19.69 12.17 29.33
C PHE A 113 19.23 10.78 28.91
N SER A 114 18.03 10.42 29.30
CA SER A 114 17.38 9.17 28.92
C SER A 114 15.95 9.41 28.45
N LEU A 115 15.45 8.51 27.60
CA LEU A 115 14.11 8.56 27.04
C LEU A 115 13.32 7.33 27.44
N MET A 116 12.06 7.51 27.80
CA MET A 116 11.12 6.43 28.10
C MET A 116 9.78 6.74 27.44
N TYR A 117 9.28 5.82 26.64
CA TYR A 117 7.98 5.91 25.99
C TYR A 117 6.92 5.19 26.82
N GLU A 118 5.82 5.87 27.14
CA GLU A 118 4.75 5.33 27.98
C GLU A 118 4.14 4.04 27.42
N THR A 119 3.91 4.01 26.11
CA THR A 119 3.32 2.84 25.43
C THR A 119 4.32 1.72 25.15
N ARG A 120 5.62 1.98 25.41
CA ARG A 120 6.72 1.02 25.16
C ARG A 120 7.75 1.08 26.28
N PRO A 121 7.45 0.48 27.44
CA PRO A 121 8.35 0.55 28.61
C PRO A 121 9.77 0.03 28.32
N ALA A 122 9.91 -0.95 27.42
CA ALA A 122 11.21 -1.50 27.01
C ALA A 122 12.04 -0.55 26.12
N SER A 123 11.50 0.61 25.69
CA SER A 123 12.21 1.54 24.80
C SER A 123 13.50 2.10 25.41
N ARG A 124 13.54 2.32 26.74
CA ARG A 124 14.76 2.75 27.46
C ARG A 124 15.88 1.73 27.33
N GLU A 125 15.54 0.45 27.51
CA GLU A 125 16.49 -0.66 27.38
C GLU A 125 16.92 -0.83 25.93
N TYR A 126 15.97 -0.80 25.02
CA TYR A 126 16.23 -0.91 23.58
C TYR A 126 17.16 0.20 23.08
N LEU A 127 16.93 1.47 23.44
CA LEU A 127 17.81 2.59 23.08
C LEU A 127 19.24 2.43 23.63
N ARG A 128 19.40 1.73 24.75
CA ARG A 128 20.73 1.41 25.32
C ARG A 128 21.43 0.27 24.59
N SER A 129 20.72 -0.76 24.17
CA SER A 129 21.29 -1.94 23.52
C SER A 129 21.34 -1.81 21.99
N LEU A 130 20.29 -1.27 21.37
CA LEU A 130 20.03 -1.23 19.92
C LEU A 130 20.18 -2.63 19.28
N ASP A 131 19.65 -3.64 19.98
CA ASP A 131 19.75 -5.03 19.59
C ASP A 131 19.01 -5.27 18.26
N ALA A 132 19.76 -5.67 17.23
CA ALA A 132 19.23 -5.94 15.89
C ALA A 132 18.21 -7.09 15.87
N GLU A 133 18.33 -8.07 16.76
CA GLU A 133 17.38 -9.19 16.84
C GLU A 133 15.99 -8.72 17.32
N ARG A 134 15.96 -7.65 18.10
CA ARG A 134 14.74 -7.06 18.66
C ARG A 134 14.16 -5.91 17.83
N MET A 135 14.78 -5.54 16.72
CA MET A 135 14.28 -4.41 15.89
C MET A 135 12.86 -4.64 15.39
N ASN A 136 12.44 -5.89 15.23
CA ASN A 136 11.11 -6.26 14.75
C ASN A 136 10.07 -6.47 15.87
N ASP A 137 10.43 -6.28 17.15
CA ASP A 137 9.50 -6.40 18.28
C ASP A 137 8.35 -5.39 18.17
N ASN A 138 8.64 -4.20 17.67
CA ASN A 138 7.64 -3.18 17.35
C ASN A 138 8.17 -2.16 16.33
N ILE A 139 7.25 -1.40 15.76
CA ILE A 139 7.54 -0.43 14.69
C ILE A 139 8.47 0.71 15.14
N ASP A 140 8.47 1.10 16.42
CA ASP A 140 9.37 2.15 16.90
C ASP A 140 10.81 1.66 16.97
N PHE A 141 11.02 0.40 17.41
CA PHE A 141 12.36 -0.20 17.46
C PHE A 141 12.93 -0.34 16.05
N TYR A 142 12.09 -0.71 15.08
CA TYR A 142 12.48 -0.72 13.67
C TYR A 142 13.00 0.64 13.21
N HIS A 143 12.24 1.72 13.44
CA HIS A 143 12.65 3.06 13.06
C HIS A 143 13.86 3.58 13.83
N MET A 144 13.97 3.28 15.13
CA MET A 144 15.15 3.62 15.94
C MET A 144 16.41 2.93 15.42
N HIS A 145 16.29 1.64 15.05
CA HIS A 145 17.41 0.89 14.47
C HIS A 145 17.79 1.44 13.09
N ALA A 146 16.83 1.67 12.23
CA ALA A 146 17.07 2.25 10.91
C ALA A 146 17.74 3.65 11.00
N ALA A 147 17.32 4.48 11.94
CA ALA A 147 17.94 5.78 12.18
C ALA A 147 19.38 5.64 12.68
N TYR A 148 19.66 4.65 13.54
CA TYR A 148 21.02 4.38 14.00
C TYR A 148 21.93 3.91 12.87
N GLU A 149 21.47 3.00 12.01
CA GLU A 149 22.22 2.58 10.82
C GLU A 149 22.44 3.74 9.84
N CYS A 150 21.46 4.63 9.68
CA CYS A 150 21.62 5.86 8.91
C CYS A 150 22.72 6.76 9.50
N ILE A 151 22.77 6.95 10.81
CA ILE A 151 23.84 7.69 11.50
C ILE A 151 25.22 7.05 11.19
N ARG A 152 25.33 5.73 11.31
CA ARG A 152 26.57 5.01 11.00
C ARG A 152 27.03 5.24 9.56
N SER A 153 26.12 5.11 8.62
CA SER A 153 26.38 5.32 7.19
C SER A 153 26.81 6.75 6.91
N TRP A 154 26.12 7.74 7.46
CA TRP A 154 26.44 9.16 7.30
C TRP A 154 27.87 9.49 7.78
N PHE A 155 28.25 8.97 8.97
CA PHE A 155 29.63 9.17 9.48
C PHE A 155 30.67 8.51 8.58
N ALA A 156 30.42 7.30 8.09
CA ALA A 156 31.33 6.58 7.21
C ALA A 156 31.50 7.32 5.85
N GLU A 157 30.41 7.72 5.23
CA GLU A 157 30.38 8.42 3.95
C GLU A 157 31.01 9.81 4.06
N THR A 158 30.67 10.56 5.12
CA THR A 158 31.24 11.89 5.34
C THR A 158 32.72 11.83 5.64
N ALA A 159 33.19 10.85 6.43
CA ALA A 159 34.61 10.62 6.68
C ALA A 159 35.38 10.30 5.39
N ALA A 160 34.80 9.44 4.54
CA ALA A 160 35.38 9.10 3.24
C ALA A 160 35.41 10.32 2.30
N ARG A 161 34.31 11.06 2.18
CA ARG A 161 34.19 12.26 1.34
C ARG A 161 35.19 13.37 1.74
N LEU A 162 35.40 13.56 3.04
CA LEU A 162 36.29 14.58 3.59
C LEU A 162 37.73 14.08 3.78
N ALA A 163 38.03 12.84 3.40
CA ALA A 163 39.32 12.17 3.64
C ALA A 163 39.81 12.32 5.11
N THR A 164 38.84 12.26 6.06
CA THR A 164 39.07 12.49 7.49
C THR A 164 38.83 11.20 8.26
N PRO A 165 39.70 10.79 9.21
CA PRO A 165 39.43 9.64 10.05
C PRO A 165 38.10 9.78 10.80
N SER A 166 37.29 8.71 10.86
CA SER A 166 35.96 8.71 11.49
C SER A 166 35.99 9.23 12.94
N LYS A 167 37.03 8.91 13.69
CA LYS A 167 37.19 9.40 15.06
C LYS A 167 37.38 10.91 15.14
N LEU A 168 38.16 11.50 14.20
CA LEU A 168 38.36 12.95 14.16
C LEU A 168 37.06 13.67 13.71
N LEU A 169 36.32 13.10 12.78
CA LEU A 169 35.00 13.62 12.39
C LEU A 169 34.04 13.58 13.59
N ALA A 170 34.04 12.49 14.35
CA ALA A 170 33.20 12.35 15.54
C ALA A 170 33.52 13.40 16.62
N PHE A 171 34.79 13.69 16.86
CA PHE A 171 35.19 14.77 17.77
C PHE A 171 34.73 16.15 17.28
N LYS A 172 34.80 16.41 15.99
CA LYS A 172 34.29 17.68 15.42
C LYS A 172 32.77 17.81 15.57
N VAL A 173 32.02 16.73 15.29
CA VAL A 173 30.57 16.75 15.46
C VAL A 173 30.20 16.92 16.94
N LEU A 174 30.92 16.29 17.84
CA LEU A 174 30.72 16.46 19.27
C LEU A 174 31.01 17.91 19.71
N ASP A 175 32.11 18.50 19.25
CA ASP A 175 32.46 19.88 19.55
C ASP A 175 31.35 20.85 19.10
N TYR A 176 30.77 20.62 17.92
CA TYR A 176 29.65 21.42 17.45
C TYR A 176 28.39 21.22 18.29
N LEU A 177 28.05 19.98 18.66
CA LEU A 177 26.92 19.67 19.54
C LEU A 177 27.05 20.32 20.92
N GLU A 178 28.27 20.39 21.45
CA GLU A 178 28.52 20.90 22.79
C GLU A 178 28.66 22.44 22.86
N ASN A 179 29.15 23.08 21.79
CA ASN A 179 29.53 24.48 21.86
C ASN A 179 28.75 25.39 20.89
N LEU A 180 28.17 24.85 19.80
CA LEU A 180 27.59 25.67 18.74
C LEU A 180 26.11 25.36 18.46
N VAL A 181 25.58 24.28 19.01
CA VAL A 181 24.19 23.85 18.78
C VAL A 181 23.31 24.10 20.00
N TYR A 182 22.23 24.80 19.78
CA TYR A 182 21.26 25.20 20.81
C TYR A 182 19.87 24.71 20.47
N VAL A 183 19.03 24.55 21.50
CA VAL A 183 17.58 24.31 21.38
C VAL A 183 16.84 25.49 22.03
N ILE A 184 15.65 25.78 21.52
CA ILE A 184 14.71 26.67 22.23
C ILE A 184 14.03 25.82 23.30
N TRP A 185 14.44 25.99 24.54
CA TRP A 185 13.84 25.30 25.68
C TRP A 185 12.61 26.07 26.17
N TYR A 186 11.45 25.39 26.17
CA TYR A 186 10.22 25.99 26.65
C TYR A 186 9.55 25.10 27.68
N GLU A 187 9.38 25.62 28.87
CA GLU A 187 8.74 24.98 30.03
C GLU A 187 7.56 25.84 30.48
N PRO A 188 6.33 25.58 29.97
CA PRO A 188 5.16 26.41 30.32
C PRO A 188 4.65 26.09 31.72
N ASP A 189 4.29 27.13 32.44
CA ASP A 189 3.62 27.00 33.75
C ASP A 189 2.10 26.90 33.56
N ASN A 190 1.43 26.03 34.33
CA ASN A 190 -0.04 25.94 34.46
C ASN A 190 -0.86 25.68 33.20
N ILE A 191 -0.27 25.12 32.13
CA ILE A 191 -1.00 24.69 30.93
C ILE A 191 -1.12 23.15 30.92
N ASP A 192 -2.30 22.66 30.54
CA ASP A 192 -2.48 21.23 30.28
C ASP A 192 -1.58 20.79 29.13
N ALA A 193 -0.77 19.76 29.36
CA ALA A 193 0.24 19.26 28.41
C ALA A 193 -0.37 18.85 27.07
N THR A 194 -1.55 18.20 27.09
CA THR A 194 -2.22 17.76 25.88
C THR A 194 -2.83 18.91 25.08
N THR A 195 -3.43 19.88 25.77
CA THR A 195 -3.93 21.10 25.14
C THR A 195 -2.81 21.89 24.47
N LEU A 196 -1.66 21.99 25.12
CA LEU A 196 -0.48 22.64 24.56
C LEU A 196 0.07 21.86 23.36
N PHE A 197 0.17 20.54 23.46
CA PHE A 197 0.58 19.66 22.36
C PHE A 197 -0.29 19.88 21.12
N ILE A 198 -1.62 19.85 21.27
CA ILE A 198 -2.55 20.09 20.17
C ILE A 198 -2.33 21.50 19.56
N ARG A 199 -2.22 22.53 20.38
CA ARG A 199 -2.01 23.92 19.91
C ARG A 199 -0.69 24.12 19.18
N LEU A 200 0.39 23.52 19.65
CA LEU A 200 1.71 23.62 19.02
C LEU A 200 1.76 22.94 17.65
N ASN A 201 0.97 21.89 17.46
CA ASN A 201 0.96 21.11 16.23
C ASN A 201 -0.04 21.59 15.17
N VAL A 202 -1.07 22.36 15.55
CA VAL A 202 -2.08 22.89 14.60
C VAL A 202 -1.48 23.91 13.61
N GLY A 203 -0.32 24.50 13.88
CA GLY A 203 0.29 25.54 13.04
C GLY A 203 1.62 25.16 12.35
N ARG A 204 2.11 23.92 12.51
CA ARG A 204 3.41 23.47 11.95
C ARG A 204 3.24 22.29 10.99
N ILE A 205 4.19 21.35 10.92
CA ILE A 205 3.99 20.09 10.20
C ILE A 205 2.76 19.45 10.82
N PRO A 206 1.63 19.43 10.13
CA PRO A 206 0.38 19.12 10.79
C PRO A 206 0.35 17.64 11.16
N LEU A 207 0.00 17.40 12.42
CA LEU A 207 -0.40 16.06 12.83
C LEU A 207 -1.54 15.57 11.94
N THR A 208 -1.56 14.28 11.70
CA THR A 208 -2.69 13.62 11.05
C THR A 208 -3.93 13.70 11.94
N ASN A 209 -5.13 13.58 11.38
CA ASN A 209 -6.33 13.50 12.20
C ASN A 209 -6.23 12.34 13.21
N ALA A 210 -5.61 11.22 12.81
CA ALA A 210 -5.40 10.09 13.70
C ALA A 210 -4.57 10.46 14.94
N GLU A 211 -3.47 11.18 14.78
CA GLU A 211 -2.63 11.62 15.89
C GLU A 211 -3.38 12.60 16.82
N LEU A 212 -4.14 13.53 16.24
CA LEU A 212 -4.97 14.47 16.99
C LEU A 212 -6.10 13.75 17.76
N VAL A 213 -6.76 12.77 17.14
CA VAL A 213 -7.80 11.95 17.79
C VAL A 213 -7.19 11.11 18.90
N LYS A 214 -5.99 10.52 18.69
CA LYS A 214 -5.27 9.80 19.74
C LYS A 214 -5.02 10.66 20.96
N ALA A 215 -4.49 11.87 20.74
CA ALA A 215 -4.25 12.83 21.81
C ALA A 215 -5.55 13.19 22.56
N LEU A 216 -6.64 13.41 21.82
CA LEU A 216 -7.93 13.75 22.39
C LEU A 216 -8.53 12.60 23.23
N LEU A 217 -8.47 11.35 22.75
CA LEU A 217 -8.97 10.18 23.46
C LEU A 217 -8.20 9.95 24.77
N LEU A 218 -6.89 10.11 24.75
CA LEU A 218 -6.02 9.86 25.90
C LEU A 218 -6.01 11.01 26.91
N SER A 219 -6.33 12.25 26.49
CA SER A 219 -6.39 13.41 27.39
C SER A 219 -7.65 13.46 28.25
N LYS A 220 -8.76 12.93 27.76
CA LYS A 220 -10.05 12.97 28.45
C LYS A 220 -10.18 11.96 29.59
N ASP A 221 -9.27 11.00 29.69
CA ASP A 221 -9.20 10.01 30.76
C ASP A 221 -8.19 10.38 31.86
N LEU A 222 -8.12 11.68 32.23
CA LEU A 222 -7.12 12.24 33.16
C LEU A 222 -7.33 11.86 34.64
N ASP A 223 -8.30 11.02 35.00
CA ASP A 223 -8.43 10.49 36.35
C ASP A 223 -7.24 9.55 36.66
N ALA A 224 -6.61 9.75 37.81
CA ALA A 224 -5.40 9.02 38.26
C ALA A 224 -5.56 7.50 38.29
N HIS A 225 -6.78 6.97 38.21
CA HIS A 225 -7.08 5.54 38.14
C HIS A 225 -7.06 4.94 36.72
N ASN A 226 -6.78 5.72 35.68
CA ASN A 226 -6.90 5.31 34.27
C ASN A 226 -5.59 5.05 33.54
N PHE A 227 -4.43 4.96 34.25
CA PHE A 227 -3.15 4.64 33.61
C PHE A 227 -3.21 3.32 32.83
N GLN A 228 -3.76 2.28 33.43
CA GLN A 228 -3.89 0.95 32.79
C GLN A 228 -4.72 1.03 31.50
N ARG A 229 -5.76 1.84 31.48
CA ARG A 229 -6.61 2.03 30.32
C ARG A 229 -5.92 2.78 29.19
N ARG A 230 -5.11 3.80 29.48
CA ARG A 230 -4.31 4.50 28.47
C ARG A 230 -3.31 3.57 27.81
N VAL A 231 -2.66 2.71 28.58
CA VAL A 231 -1.77 1.68 28.08
C VAL A 231 -2.52 0.68 27.21
N GLU A 232 -3.73 0.26 27.61
CA GLU A 232 -4.58 -0.64 26.85
C GLU A 232 -4.97 -0.02 25.48
N ILE A 233 -5.48 1.21 25.46
CA ILE A 233 -5.82 1.92 24.22
C ILE A 233 -4.57 2.06 23.34
N GLY A 234 -3.43 2.43 23.90
CA GLY A 234 -2.17 2.55 23.17
C GLY A 234 -1.74 1.23 22.52
N SER A 235 -1.81 0.13 23.27
CA SER A 235 -1.46 -1.21 22.78
C SER A 235 -2.43 -1.69 21.68
N GLN A 236 -3.73 -1.51 21.88
CA GLN A 236 -4.73 -1.84 20.86
C GLN A 236 -4.57 -1.00 19.60
N TRP A 237 -4.27 0.31 19.75
CA TRP A 237 -3.97 1.19 18.63
C TRP A 237 -2.82 0.68 17.78
N ASP A 238 -1.72 0.34 18.44
CA ASP A 238 -0.52 -0.12 17.76
C ASP A 238 -0.76 -1.47 17.03
N ALA A 239 -1.53 -2.37 17.64
CA ALA A 239 -1.92 -3.64 17.00
C ALA A 239 -2.79 -3.41 15.76
N ILE A 240 -3.78 -2.50 15.83
CA ILE A 240 -4.64 -2.15 14.69
C ILE A 240 -3.81 -1.50 13.58
N GLU A 241 -2.94 -0.55 13.92
CA GLU A 241 -2.06 0.12 12.93
C GLU A 241 -1.14 -0.90 12.25
N GLN A 242 -0.55 -1.83 13.02
CA GLN A 242 0.30 -2.90 12.47
C GLN A 242 -0.46 -3.81 11.51
N ASP A 243 -1.68 -4.20 11.85
CA ASP A 243 -2.52 -5.02 10.98
C ASP A 243 -2.87 -4.29 9.68
N LEU A 244 -3.24 -3.02 9.77
CA LEU A 244 -3.55 -2.19 8.60
C LEU A 244 -2.31 -1.94 7.71
N GLN A 245 -1.08 -2.11 8.24
CA GLN A 245 0.15 -2.05 7.44
C GLN A 245 0.38 -3.32 6.60
N GLN A 246 -0.38 -4.41 6.82
CA GLN A 246 -0.29 -5.61 5.98
C GLN A 246 -0.81 -5.28 4.57
N PRO A 247 0.00 -5.50 3.50
CA PRO A 247 -0.39 -5.10 2.15
C PRO A 247 -1.69 -5.76 1.67
N GLU A 248 -1.92 -7.02 2.01
CA GLU A 248 -3.10 -7.79 1.63
C GLU A 248 -4.36 -7.24 2.30
N PHE A 249 -4.28 -6.90 3.59
CA PHE A 249 -5.41 -6.32 4.32
C PHE A 249 -5.71 -4.91 3.83
N TRP A 250 -4.69 -4.08 3.65
CA TRP A 250 -4.88 -2.73 3.09
C TRP A 250 -5.50 -2.76 1.70
N ALA A 251 -4.99 -3.60 0.80
CA ALA A 251 -5.53 -3.73 -0.54
C ALA A 251 -6.98 -4.26 -0.56
N PHE A 252 -7.38 -5.04 0.44
CA PHE A 252 -8.76 -5.44 0.61
C PHE A 252 -9.68 -4.26 1.00
N LEU A 253 -9.18 -3.33 1.82
CA LEU A 253 -9.97 -2.19 2.35
C LEU A 253 -10.00 -0.98 1.41
N SER A 254 -8.96 -0.76 0.62
CA SER A 254 -8.75 0.47 -0.14
C SER A 254 -8.23 0.22 -1.54
N ASN A 255 -8.55 1.13 -2.47
CA ASN A 255 -7.94 1.20 -3.80
C ASN A 255 -6.72 2.14 -3.83
N SER A 256 -6.42 2.84 -2.72
CA SER A 256 -5.22 3.66 -2.56
C SER A 256 -4.02 2.79 -2.21
N ASP A 257 -2.84 3.17 -2.69
CA ASP A 257 -1.55 2.55 -2.32
C ASP A 257 -1.10 2.83 -0.88
N GLY A 258 -1.87 3.65 -0.14
CA GLY A 258 -1.59 4.07 1.23
C GLY A 258 -0.89 5.41 1.35
N ALA A 259 -0.48 6.05 0.25
CA ALA A 259 0.13 7.38 0.29
C ALA A 259 -0.81 8.45 0.86
N ASP A 260 -2.12 8.28 0.67
CA ASP A 260 -3.15 9.19 1.20
C ASP A 260 -3.32 9.09 2.72
N TYR A 261 -2.80 8.01 3.33
CA TYR A 261 -2.94 7.71 4.76
C TYR A 261 -1.57 7.50 5.42
N PRO A 262 -0.88 8.56 5.85
CA PRO A 262 0.40 8.46 6.58
C PRO A 262 0.31 7.57 7.83
N THR A 263 -0.88 7.56 8.47
CA THR A 263 -1.28 6.62 9.50
C THR A 263 -2.53 5.88 9.02
N ARG A 264 -2.44 4.58 8.76
CA ARG A 264 -3.52 3.83 8.12
C ARG A 264 -4.77 3.67 8.98
N ILE A 265 -4.64 3.78 10.30
CA ILE A 265 -5.78 3.79 11.24
C ILE A 265 -6.71 5.00 10.99
N GLU A 266 -6.23 6.08 10.35
CA GLU A 266 -7.05 7.23 9.98
C GLU A 266 -8.23 6.83 9.08
N LEU A 267 -8.08 5.78 8.27
CA LEU A 267 -9.20 5.21 7.49
C LEU A 267 -10.39 4.85 8.38
N LEU A 268 -10.16 4.24 9.55
CA LEU A 268 -11.24 3.89 10.48
C LEU A 268 -11.94 5.14 11.03
N PHE A 269 -11.18 6.18 11.33
CA PHE A 269 -11.74 7.44 11.81
C PHE A 269 -12.53 8.15 10.72
N ASP A 270 -12.04 8.20 9.50
CA ASP A 270 -12.75 8.77 8.36
C ASP A 270 -14.07 8.04 8.09
N LEU A 271 -14.07 6.70 8.18
CA LEU A 271 -15.28 5.88 8.06
C LEU A 271 -16.30 6.23 9.14
N MET A 272 -15.86 6.39 10.39
CA MET A 272 -16.76 6.71 11.52
C MET A 272 -17.25 8.15 11.47
N ALA A 273 -16.41 9.08 11.08
CA ALA A 273 -16.79 10.47 10.86
C ALA A 273 -17.65 10.67 9.61
N LYS A 274 -17.85 9.62 8.80
CA LYS A 274 -18.56 9.66 7.51
C LYS A 274 -17.98 10.72 6.58
N ARG A 275 -16.65 10.86 6.58
CA ARG A 275 -15.93 11.79 5.71
C ARG A 275 -16.18 11.43 4.25
N ARG A 276 -16.55 12.42 3.46
CA ARG A 276 -16.76 12.25 2.02
C ARG A 276 -15.44 12.46 1.26
N PRO A 277 -15.27 11.84 0.08
CA PRO A 277 -14.06 12.03 -0.74
C PRO A 277 -13.82 13.49 -1.18
N ASP A 278 -14.88 14.30 -1.28
CA ASP A 278 -14.85 15.70 -1.69
C ASP A 278 -14.69 16.68 -0.50
N GLU A 279 -14.54 16.16 0.73
CA GLU A 279 -14.37 16.98 1.95
C GLU A 279 -13.04 17.73 1.92
N LYS A 280 -13.13 19.07 1.94
CA LYS A 280 -11.97 19.95 1.84
C LYS A 280 -11.37 20.34 3.19
N ASP A 281 -12.15 20.23 4.27
CA ASP A 281 -11.62 20.52 5.60
C ASP A 281 -10.65 19.41 6.01
N ARG A 282 -9.40 19.77 6.12
CA ARG A 282 -8.33 18.88 6.53
C ARG A 282 -8.56 18.28 7.91
N PHE A 283 -9.16 19.01 8.83
CA PHE A 283 -9.41 18.60 10.21
C PHE A 283 -10.83 18.08 10.45
N PHE A 284 -11.61 17.84 9.40
CA PHE A 284 -12.99 17.38 9.49
C PHE A 284 -13.13 16.20 10.46
N THR A 285 -12.33 15.17 10.28
CA THR A 285 -12.36 13.96 11.10
C THR A 285 -12.01 14.24 12.55
N PHE A 286 -10.97 15.01 12.82
CA PHE A 286 -10.63 15.44 14.17
C PHE A 286 -11.76 16.26 14.83
N LEU A 287 -12.33 17.23 14.12
CA LEU A 287 -13.41 18.07 14.63
C LEU A 287 -14.66 17.26 14.94
N HIS A 288 -14.97 16.23 14.16
CA HIS A 288 -16.05 15.29 14.44
C HIS A 288 -15.87 14.61 15.81
N PHE A 289 -14.71 14.03 16.07
CA PHE A 289 -14.42 13.36 17.35
C PHE A 289 -14.33 14.35 18.52
N LYS A 290 -13.76 15.52 18.29
CA LYS A 290 -13.71 16.60 19.28
C LYS A 290 -15.13 17.03 19.69
N SER A 291 -16.02 17.23 18.73
CA SER A 291 -17.41 17.58 19.00
C SER A 291 -18.15 16.49 19.78
N ALA A 292 -17.91 15.21 19.44
CA ALA A 292 -18.52 14.07 20.14
C ALA A 292 -18.07 13.99 21.61
N LEU A 293 -16.81 14.29 21.90
CA LEU A 293 -16.22 14.22 23.23
C LEU A 293 -16.46 15.50 24.08
N ASP A 294 -16.56 16.68 23.47
CA ASP A 294 -16.76 17.97 24.13
C ASP A 294 -18.25 18.40 24.17
N GLY A 295 -19.09 17.80 23.34
CA GLY A 295 -20.49 18.18 23.14
C GLY A 295 -21.39 17.94 24.35
N ARG A 296 -22.65 18.43 24.26
CA ARG A 296 -23.64 18.30 25.34
C ARG A 296 -23.92 16.86 25.78
N ALA A 297 -23.77 15.89 24.88
CA ALA A 297 -23.94 14.47 25.15
C ALA A 297 -22.71 13.77 25.74
N LYS A 298 -21.57 14.48 25.89
CA LYS A 298 -20.26 14.03 26.41
C LYS A 298 -20.07 12.50 26.33
N ALA A 299 -19.81 11.99 25.13
CA ALA A 299 -19.46 10.60 24.98
C ALA A 299 -18.18 10.30 25.80
N LYS A 300 -18.17 9.18 26.53
CA LYS A 300 -16.96 8.75 27.22
C LYS A 300 -15.92 8.35 26.19
N SER A 301 -14.67 8.75 26.36
CA SER A 301 -13.57 8.41 25.45
C SER A 301 -13.48 6.88 25.24
N SER A 302 -13.77 6.14 26.29
CA SER A 302 -13.86 4.67 26.27
C SER A 302 -14.94 4.10 25.34
N SER A 303 -16.10 4.73 25.27
CA SER A 303 -17.17 4.27 24.36
C SER A 303 -16.84 4.60 22.91
N VAL A 304 -16.22 5.75 22.66
CA VAL A 304 -15.74 6.13 21.33
C VAL A 304 -14.67 5.14 20.86
N TRP A 305 -13.69 4.84 21.71
CA TRP A 305 -12.66 3.85 21.38
C TRP A 305 -13.23 2.46 21.12
N ALA A 306 -14.16 2.00 21.96
CA ALA A 306 -14.82 0.71 21.78
C ALA A 306 -15.53 0.61 20.40
N THR A 307 -16.16 1.70 19.95
CA THR A 307 -16.80 1.73 18.62
C THR A 307 -15.76 1.67 17.49
N ILE A 308 -14.59 2.30 17.65
CA ILE A 308 -13.48 2.21 16.69
C ILE A 308 -12.97 0.76 16.60
N VAL A 309 -12.73 0.13 17.74
CA VAL A 309 -12.31 -1.29 17.82
C VAL A 309 -13.37 -2.20 17.19
N GLN A 310 -14.64 -1.95 17.44
CA GLN A 310 -15.73 -2.72 16.83
C GLN A 310 -15.74 -2.57 15.31
N CYS A 311 -15.59 -1.37 14.78
CA CYS A 311 -15.47 -1.14 13.34
C CYS A 311 -14.29 -1.94 12.74
N TYR A 312 -13.12 -1.87 13.37
CA TYR A 312 -11.95 -2.67 12.97
C TYR A 312 -12.25 -4.17 12.99
N GLN A 313 -12.88 -4.69 14.05
CA GLN A 313 -13.22 -6.11 14.17
C GLN A 313 -14.16 -6.57 13.06
N VAL A 314 -15.14 -5.75 12.68
CA VAL A 314 -16.05 -6.02 11.55
C VAL A 314 -15.25 -6.11 10.24
N LEU A 315 -14.34 -5.19 9.98
CA LEU A 315 -13.51 -5.21 8.78
C LEU A 315 -12.57 -6.42 8.78
N ARG A 316 -12.04 -6.78 9.93
CA ARG A 316 -11.19 -7.96 10.11
C ARG A 316 -11.97 -9.26 9.88
N GLU A 317 -13.19 -9.40 10.42
CA GLU A 317 -14.08 -10.52 10.13
C GLU A 317 -14.34 -10.63 8.62
N TRP A 318 -14.55 -9.51 7.94
CA TRP A 318 -14.77 -9.51 6.51
C TRP A 318 -13.55 -9.98 5.73
N PHE A 319 -12.38 -9.63 6.19
CA PHE A 319 -11.13 -10.08 5.59
C PHE A 319 -10.87 -11.57 5.85
N GLU A 320 -11.17 -12.07 7.04
CA GLU A 320 -10.93 -13.46 7.42
C GLU A 320 -11.93 -14.45 6.81
N ASP A 321 -13.21 -14.07 6.72
CA ASP A 321 -14.24 -14.87 6.07
C ASP A 321 -14.00 -14.92 4.55
N ARG A 322 -13.66 -16.11 4.04
CA ARG A 322 -13.27 -16.30 2.63
C ARG A 322 -14.36 -15.90 1.64
N ASP A 323 -15.64 -16.12 1.96
CA ASP A 323 -16.76 -15.76 1.09
C ASP A 323 -16.95 -14.24 1.03
N LEU A 324 -16.92 -13.61 2.19
CA LEU A 324 -17.06 -12.16 2.31
C LEU A 324 -15.84 -11.43 1.70
N TYR A 325 -14.64 -11.97 1.88
CA TYR A 325 -13.41 -11.44 1.29
C TYR A 325 -13.52 -11.29 -0.24
N HIS A 326 -13.93 -12.35 -0.92
CA HIS A 326 -14.00 -12.32 -2.38
C HIS A 326 -15.06 -11.34 -2.89
N LYS A 327 -16.28 -11.41 -2.33
CA LYS A 327 -17.40 -10.57 -2.77
C LYS A 327 -17.15 -9.08 -2.51
N ARG A 328 -16.64 -8.74 -1.34
CA ARG A 328 -16.35 -7.34 -0.98
C ARG A 328 -15.10 -6.81 -1.63
N GLY A 329 -14.06 -7.62 -1.70
CA GLY A 329 -12.85 -7.26 -2.43
C GLY A 329 -13.15 -6.92 -3.88
N TYR A 330 -14.02 -7.67 -4.55
CA TYR A 330 -14.52 -7.32 -5.89
C TYR A 330 -15.24 -5.97 -5.90
N LEU A 331 -16.22 -5.76 -5.01
CA LEU A 331 -16.98 -4.51 -4.95
C LEU A 331 -16.08 -3.29 -4.70
N ILE A 332 -15.15 -3.40 -3.75
CA ILE A 332 -14.21 -2.31 -3.46
C ILE A 332 -13.31 -2.06 -4.65
N THR A 333 -12.77 -3.10 -5.27
CA THR A 333 -11.91 -2.98 -6.45
C THR A 333 -12.63 -2.31 -7.63
N THR A 334 -13.93 -2.56 -7.78
CA THR A 334 -14.77 -1.95 -8.84
C THR A 334 -15.42 -0.61 -8.43
N GLY A 335 -15.01 -0.02 -7.31
CA GLY A 335 -15.37 1.36 -6.94
C GLY A 335 -16.49 1.51 -5.91
N THR A 336 -17.02 0.42 -5.33
CA THR A 336 -17.95 0.53 -4.19
C THR A 336 -17.17 1.02 -2.97
N SER A 337 -17.66 2.06 -2.31
CA SER A 337 -16.97 2.60 -1.13
C SER A 337 -17.10 1.67 0.08
N LEU A 338 -16.04 1.60 0.87
CA LEU A 338 -16.04 0.83 2.12
C LEU A 338 -17.13 1.33 3.10
N ARG A 339 -17.40 2.65 3.11
CA ARG A 339 -18.47 3.24 3.92
C ARG A 339 -19.84 2.71 3.52
N GLN A 340 -20.12 2.61 2.23
CA GLN A 340 -21.39 2.05 1.74
C GLN A 340 -21.60 0.60 2.20
N LEU A 341 -20.54 -0.21 2.23
CA LEU A 341 -20.61 -1.58 2.74
C LEU A 341 -20.84 -1.62 4.25
N LEU A 342 -20.24 -0.70 5.01
CA LEU A 342 -20.48 -0.57 6.45
C LEU A 342 -21.93 -0.13 6.73
N ASP A 343 -22.43 0.89 6.04
CA ASP A 343 -23.83 1.33 6.18
C ASP A 343 -24.80 0.17 5.90
N LEU A 344 -24.52 -0.63 4.89
CA LEU A 344 -25.31 -1.82 4.57
C LEU A 344 -25.25 -2.85 5.70
N SER A 345 -24.08 -3.06 6.32
CA SER A 345 -23.94 -4.00 7.43
C SER A 345 -24.63 -3.53 8.70
N GLU A 346 -24.75 -2.22 8.91
CA GLU A 346 -25.49 -1.62 10.03
C GLU A 346 -27.02 -1.77 9.85
N LEU A 347 -27.51 -1.73 8.60
CA LEU A 347 -28.92 -1.91 8.25
C LEU A 347 -29.38 -3.36 8.38
N GLU A 348 -28.54 -4.31 7.95
CA GLU A 348 -28.88 -5.73 7.89
C GLU A 348 -28.54 -6.44 9.21
N LYS A 349 -29.57 -6.83 9.94
CA LYS A 349 -29.45 -7.36 11.32
C LYS A 349 -28.85 -8.78 11.39
N THR A 350 -28.75 -9.50 10.27
CA THR A 350 -28.23 -10.87 10.26
C THR A 350 -27.17 -11.06 9.19
N LYS A 351 -26.22 -11.95 9.45
CA LYS A 351 -25.13 -12.27 8.51
C LYS A 351 -25.67 -12.76 7.15
N SER A 352 -26.74 -13.54 7.14
CA SER A 352 -27.37 -14.03 5.92
C SER A 352 -28.10 -12.92 5.14
N ALA A 353 -28.79 -11.98 5.82
CA ALA A 353 -29.41 -10.84 5.17
C ALA A 353 -28.36 -9.92 4.55
N PHE A 354 -27.28 -9.65 5.29
CA PHE A 354 -26.17 -8.88 4.78
C PHE A 354 -25.49 -9.57 3.57
N GLY A 355 -25.29 -10.89 3.61
CA GLY A 355 -24.75 -11.63 2.45
C GLY A 355 -25.63 -11.45 1.20
N ARG A 356 -26.96 -11.57 1.33
CA ARG A 356 -27.88 -11.30 0.20
C ARG A 356 -27.82 -9.86 -0.29
N ALA A 357 -27.70 -8.90 0.62
CA ALA A 357 -27.59 -7.48 0.25
C ALA A 357 -26.28 -7.18 -0.50
N VAL A 358 -25.17 -7.83 -0.13
CA VAL A 358 -23.89 -7.78 -0.87
C VAL A 358 -24.06 -8.38 -2.27
N ASP A 359 -24.74 -9.53 -2.40
CA ASP A 359 -25.03 -10.13 -3.71
C ASP A 359 -25.86 -9.19 -4.60
N GLN A 360 -26.85 -8.50 -4.02
CA GLN A 360 -27.62 -7.49 -4.74
C GLN A 360 -26.77 -6.28 -5.19
N LEU A 361 -25.77 -5.87 -4.40
CA LEU A 361 -24.81 -4.84 -4.82
C LEU A 361 -23.99 -5.32 -6.01
N ILE A 362 -23.53 -6.57 -6.01
CA ILE A 362 -22.79 -7.15 -7.16
C ILE A 362 -23.71 -7.18 -8.40
N ILE A 363 -24.95 -7.63 -8.27
CA ILE A 363 -25.94 -7.63 -9.38
C ILE A 363 -26.11 -6.22 -9.95
N ARG A 364 -26.25 -5.20 -9.10
CA ARG A 364 -26.35 -3.80 -9.54
C ARG A 364 -25.07 -3.30 -10.21
N SER A 365 -23.91 -3.65 -9.68
CA SER A 365 -22.60 -3.28 -10.23
C SER A 365 -22.40 -3.91 -11.61
N VAL A 366 -22.75 -5.18 -11.78
CA VAL A 366 -22.74 -5.87 -13.09
C VAL A 366 -23.80 -5.28 -14.00
N GLY A 367 -25.06 -5.20 -13.58
CA GLY A 367 -26.17 -4.53 -14.28
C GLY A 367 -26.48 -5.10 -15.68
N LEU A 368 -26.14 -6.37 -15.95
CA LEU A 368 -26.29 -7.03 -17.24
C LEU A 368 -27.14 -8.29 -17.12
N SER A 369 -27.90 -8.60 -18.17
CA SER A 369 -28.51 -9.91 -18.37
C SER A 369 -27.51 -10.89 -19.02
N PRO A 370 -27.77 -12.20 -19.05
CA PRO A 370 -26.96 -13.14 -19.83
C PRO A 370 -26.75 -12.72 -21.29
N ALA A 371 -27.81 -12.26 -21.94
CA ALA A 371 -27.72 -11.72 -23.32
C ALA A 371 -26.82 -10.47 -23.38
N GLY A 372 -26.96 -9.56 -22.41
CA GLY A 372 -26.10 -8.36 -22.35
C GLY A 372 -24.61 -8.68 -22.14
N VAL A 373 -24.28 -9.79 -21.44
CA VAL A 373 -22.88 -10.27 -21.36
C VAL A 373 -22.39 -10.81 -22.69
N MET A 374 -23.23 -11.53 -23.44
CA MET A 374 -22.89 -12.05 -24.76
C MET A 374 -22.61 -10.94 -25.78
N GLU A 375 -23.28 -9.78 -25.63
CA GLU A 375 -23.13 -8.62 -26.50
C GLU A 375 -21.96 -7.69 -26.10
N LEU A 376 -21.28 -7.97 -24.97
CA LEU A 376 -20.13 -7.18 -24.54
C LEU A 376 -19.00 -7.23 -25.57
N ASN A 377 -18.50 -6.04 -25.90
CA ASN A 377 -17.49 -5.84 -26.91
C ASN A 377 -16.36 -4.94 -26.39
N TYR A 378 -15.13 -5.24 -26.77
CA TYR A 378 -13.92 -4.50 -26.39
C TYR A 378 -14.01 -3.01 -26.76
N GLU A 379 -14.51 -2.69 -27.96
CA GLU A 379 -14.50 -1.32 -28.48
C GLU A 379 -15.53 -0.42 -27.79
N THR A 380 -16.69 -0.97 -27.45
CA THR A 380 -17.84 -0.21 -26.92
C THR A 380 -18.00 -0.33 -25.41
N GLY A 381 -17.37 -1.33 -24.79
CA GLY A 381 -17.60 -1.66 -23.38
C GLY A 381 -16.39 -2.24 -22.63
N SER A 382 -15.17 -1.81 -22.95
CA SER A 382 -13.94 -2.38 -22.38
C SER A 382 -13.92 -2.40 -20.85
N GLN A 383 -14.32 -1.31 -20.19
CA GLN A 383 -14.38 -1.25 -18.72
C GLN A 383 -15.38 -2.25 -18.13
N LYS A 384 -16.49 -2.49 -18.83
CA LYS A 384 -17.49 -3.47 -18.41
C LYS A 384 -16.98 -4.90 -18.61
N CYS A 385 -16.27 -5.16 -19.72
CA CYS A 385 -15.57 -6.42 -19.94
C CYS A 385 -14.56 -6.71 -18.83
N GLU A 386 -13.72 -5.73 -18.47
CA GLU A 386 -12.76 -5.86 -17.36
C GLU A 386 -13.46 -6.23 -16.04
N SER A 387 -14.54 -5.52 -15.69
CA SER A 387 -15.29 -5.78 -14.45
C SER A 387 -15.92 -7.18 -14.41
N VAL A 388 -16.50 -7.63 -15.54
CA VAL A 388 -17.12 -8.97 -15.64
C VAL A 388 -16.04 -10.06 -15.58
N LEU A 389 -14.93 -9.89 -16.29
CA LEU A 389 -13.82 -10.84 -16.26
C LEU A 389 -13.12 -10.87 -14.89
N LEU A 390 -13.01 -9.73 -14.20
CA LEU A 390 -12.54 -9.69 -12.82
C LEU A 390 -13.47 -10.51 -11.92
N LEU A 391 -14.79 -10.28 -12.01
CA LEU A 391 -15.77 -11.04 -11.22
C LEU A 391 -15.67 -12.54 -11.50
N PHE A 392 -15.49 -12.93 -12.76
CA PHE A 392 -15.34 -14.32 -13.15
C PHE A 392 -14.11 -14.95 -12.48
N ASN A 393 -12.96 -14.26 -12.47
CA ASN A 393 -11.76 -14.73 -11.80
C ASN A 393 -11.95 -14.83 -10.28
N VAL A 394 -12.53 -13.81 -9.65
CA VAL A 394 -12.78 -13.78 -8.21
C VAL A 394 -13.73 -14.91 -7.79
N GLU A 395 -14.84 -15.10 -8.52
CA GLU A 395 -15.82 -16.16 -8.25
C GLU A 395 -15.25 -17.56 -8.48
N THR A 396 -14.41 -17.74 -9.50
CA THR A 396 -13.76 -19.02 -9.74
C THR A 396 -12.88 -19.41 -8.56
N VAL A 397 -12.04 -18.49 -8.04
CA VAL A 397 -11.23 -18.75 -6.83
C VAL A 397 -12.13 -19.00 -5.62
N ARG A 398 -13.16 -18.17 -5.41
CA ARG A 398 -14.09 -18.31 -4.28
C ARG A 398 -14.73 -19.71 -4.20
N ARG A 399 -15.06 -20.28 -5.35
CA ARG A 399 -15.76 -21.58 -5.46
C ARG A 399 -14.88 -22.81 -5.35
N LEU A 400 -13.57 -22.67 -5.27
CA LEU A 400 -12.67 -23.81 -5.05
C LEU A 400 -12.93 -24.42 -3.67
N LYS A 401 -13.68 -25.54 -3.62
CA LYS A 401 -14.25 -26.11 -2.37
C LYS A 401 -13.21 -26.58 -1.36
N HIS A 402 -12.06 -27.02 -1.78
CA HIS A 402 -11.03 -27.59 -0.91
C HIS A 402 -9.73 -26.76 -0.91
N SER A 403 -9.82 -25.51 -1.33
CA SER A 403 -8.69 -24.59 -1.40
C SER A 403 -8.80 -23.51 -0.32
N THR A 404 -7.68 -23.19 0.30
CA THR A 404 -7.50 -21.99 1.14
C THR A 404 -7.12 -20.77 0.33
N GLU A 405 -6.91 -20.93 -0.98
CA GLU A 405 -6.52 -19.86 -1.90
C GLU A 405 -7.55 -18.73 -1.89
N ARG A 406 -7.04 -17.50 -1.93
CA ARG A 406 -7.82 -16.28 -2.02
C ARG A 406 -7.41 -15.50 -3.26
N TYR A 407 -8.33 -14.78 -3.88
CA TYR A 407 -7.98 -13.89 -4.97
C TYR A 407 -7.02 -12.81 -4.47
N PRO A 408 -5.83 -12.64 -5.07
CA PRO A 408 -4.80 -11.76 -4.52
C PRO A 408 -5.07 -10.29 -4.90
N PHE A 409 -6.00 -9.63 -4.22
CA PHE A 409 -6.35 -8.23 -4.50
C PHE A 409 -5.16 -7.29 -4.39
N HIS A 410 -4.17 -7.58 -3.53
CA HIS A 410 -2.94 -6.80 -3.46
C HIS A 410 -2.16 -6.86 -4.77
N ALA A 411 -1.86 -8.06 -5.26
CA ALA A 411 -1.18 -8.25 -6.54
C ALA A 411 -2.00 -7.66 -7.71
N HIS A 412 -3.35 -7.80 -7.66
CA HIS A 412 -4.21 -7.20 -8.68
C HIS A 412 -4.11 -5.67 -8.70
N LYS A 413 -4.11 -5.00 -7.53
CA LYS A 413 -4.08 -3.54 -7.44
C LYS A 413 -2.69 -2.93 -7.63
N SER A 414 -1.62 -3.71 -7.44
CA SER A 414 -0.24 -3.24 -7.66
C SER A 414 0.13 -3.10 -9.14
N GLU A 415 -0.66 -3.70 -10.04
CA GLU A 415 -0.42 -3.68 -11.49
C GLU A 415 -1.54 -2.95 -12.25
N LYS A 416 -1.21 -2.47 -13.43
CA LYS A 416 -2.21 -1.94 -14.38
C LYS A 416 -2.70 -3.09 -15.26
N TRP A 417 -4.01 -3.25 -15.35
CA TRP A 417 -4.67 -4.30 -16.11
C TRP A 417 -5.09 -3.85 -17.50
N SER A 418 -5.25 -4.82 -18.38
CA SER A 418 -5.77 -4.62 -19.72
C SER A 418 -6.44 -5.89 -20.23
N LEU A 419 -7.33 -5.73 -21.19
CA LEU A 419 -7.92 -6.83 -21.92
C LEU A 419 -6.96 -7.32 -23.00
N GLU A 420 -6.73 -8.62 -23.04
CA GLU A 420 -5.97 -9.30 -24.08
C GLU A 420 -6.90 -10.05 -25.00
N HIS A 421 -6.74 -9.89 -26.33
CA HIS A 421 -7.41 -10.73 -27.30
C HIS A 421 -6.78 -12.11 -27.33
N ILE A 422 -7.51 -13.13 -26.91
CA ILE A 422 -7.04 -14.51 -26.85
C ILE A 422 -6.58 -14.96 -28.23
N HIS A 423 -7.40 -14.72 -29.25
CA HIS A 423 -7.04 -14.84 -30.64
C HIS A 423 -6.78 -13.46 -31.25
N ALA A 424 -5.62 -13.27 -31.88
CA ALA A 424 -5.23 -11.99 -32.46
C ALA A 424 -5.85 -11.74 -33.82
N GLN A 425 -6.19 -10.48 -34.07
CA GLN A 425 -6.84 -10.05 -35.30
C GLN A 425 -5.92 -10.03 -36.53
N ASN A 426 -4.68 -9.51 -36.42
CA ASN A 426 -3.81 -9.31 -37.58
C ASN A 426 -2.34 -9.08 -37.21
N ALA A 427 -1.45 -9.62 -38.05
CA ALA A 427 -0.03 -9.28 -38.06
C ALA A 427 0.26 -7.88 -38.71
N GLU A 428 -0.76 -7.16 -39.14
CA GLU A 428 -0.66 -5.95 -39.97
C GLU A 428 -0.11 -4.71 -39.25
N LEU A 429 0.06 -4.75 -37.92
CA LEU A 429 0.58 -3.62 -37.15
C LEU A 429 2.11 -3.64 -36.93
N LEU A 430 2.81 -4.64 -37.46
CA LEU A 430 4.26 -4.72 -37.32
C LEU A 430 4.94 -3.94 -38.47
N THR A 431 5.79 -2.98 -38.12
CA THR A 431 6.34 -2.02 -39.11
C THR A 431 7.83 -2.22 -39.37
N THR A 432 8.55 -2.94 -38.50
CA THR A 432 9.99 -3.13 -38.61
C THR A 432 10.38 -4.55 -39.02
N ALA A 433 11.49 -4.66 -39.77
CA ALA A 433 12.02 -5.95 -40.20
C ALA A 433 12.41 -6.86 -39.03
N GLU A 434 12.78 -6.28 -37.89
CA GLU A 434 13.12 -7.01 -36.67
C GLU A 434 11.86 -7.62 -36.02
N GLU A 435 10.77 -6.86 -35.92
CA GLU A 435 9.46 -7.35 -35.46
C GLU A 435 8.92 -8.48 -36.36
N TRP A 436 9.04 -8.32 -37.68
CA TRP A 436 8.64 -9.35 -38.65
C TRP A 436 9.44 -10.64 -38.46
N ARG A 437 10.76 -10.54 -38.23
CA ARG A 437 11.63 -11.70 -37.96
C ARG A 437 11.19 -12.44 -36.69
N HIS A 438 11.02 -11.72 -35.58
CA HIS A 438 10.58 -12.31 -34.33
C HIS A 438 9.22 -12.98 -34.46
N TRP A 439 8.27 -12.33 -35.14
CA TRP A 439 6.95 -12.88 -35.37
C TRP A 439 7.00 -14.20 -36.17
N LEU A 440 7.81 -14.24 -37.24
CA LEU A 440 7.96 -15.45 -38.07
C LEU A 440 8.69 -16.57 -37.33
N ILE A 441 9.67 -16.27 -36.47
CA ILE A 441 10.34 -17.26 -35.63
C ILE A 441 9.33 -17.88 -34.66
N ASP A 442 8.55 -17.05 -33.99
CA ASP A 442 7.52 -17.51 -33.06
C ASP A 442 6.42 -18.33 -33.77
N GLY A 443 5.98 -17.85 -34.92
CA GLY A 443 5.00 -18.56 -35.78
C GLY A 443 5.51 -19.91 -36.26
N LYS A 444 6.76 -19.98 -36.69
CA LYS A 444 7.43 -21.26 -37.07
C LYS A 444 7.46 -22.24 -35.90
N ALA A 445 7.93 -21.75 -34.71
CA ALA A 445 8.01 -22.60 -33.52
C ALA A 445 6.63 -23.12 -33.08
N ALA A 446 5.56 -22.36 -33.32
CA ALA A 446 4.19 -22.83 -33.12
C ALA A 446 3.80 -23.89 -34.15
N LEU A 447 4.05 -23.66 -35.44
CA LEU A 447 3.75 -24.63 -36.51
C LEU A 447 4.50 -25.97 -36.35
N GLU A 448 5.73 -25.95 -35.85
CA GLU A 448 6.51 -27.18 -35.58
C GLU A 448 5.87 -28.08 -34.53
N LYS A 449 5.09 -27.52 -33.62
CA LYS A 449 4.40 -28.22 -32.54
C LYS A 449 2.99 -28.72 -32.93
N VAL A 450 2.48 -28.27 -34.08
CA VAL A 450 1.17 -28.62 -34.61
C VAL A 450 1.29 -29.78 -35.58
N ARG A 451 0.31 -30.69 -35.58
CA ARG A 451 0.13 -31.71 -36.60
C ARG A 451 -1.31 -31.65 -37.11
N PHE A 452 -1.48 -31.77 -38.41
CA PHE A 452 -2.79 -31.83 -39.02
C PHE A 452 -3.08 -33.26 -39.45
N GLU A 453 -4.31 -33.73 -39.25
CA GLU A 453 -4.73 -35.06 -39.66
C GLU A 453 -4.93 -35.14 -41.17
N ASP A 454 -5.35 -34.06 -41.79
CA ASP A 454 -5.51 -34.00 -43.22
C ASP A 454 -4.17 -33.74 -43.93
N GLN A 455 -3.94 -34.49 -45.00
CA GLN A 455 -2.68 -34.52 -45.74
C GLN A 455 -2.37 -33.18 -46.45
N VAL A 456 -3.42 -32.39 -46.77
CA VAL A 456 -3.27 -31.09 -47.47
C VAL A 456 -2.74 -30.05 -46.49
N SER A 457 -3.37 -29.91 -45.34
CA SER A 457 -2.92 -28.98 -44.30
C SER A 457 -1.55 -29.31 -43.73
N GLU A 458 -1.24 -30.61 -43.58
CA GLU A 458 0.10 -31.06 -43.12
C GLU A 458 1.19 -30.76 -44.17
N SER A 459 0.90 -30.94 -45.47
CA SER A 459 1.81 -30.56 -46.54
C SER A 459 2.02 -29.06 -46.61
N GLU A 460 0.96 -28.27 -46.47
CA GLU A 460 1.04 -26.78 -46.45
C GLU A 460 1.83 -26.31 -45.24
N ARG A 461 1.65 -26.90 -44.07
CA ARG A 461 2.44 -26.61 -42.84
C ARG A 461 3.94 -26.78 -43.10
N GLN A 462 4.36 -27.89 -43.68
CA GLN A 462 5.76 -28.17 -43.99
C GLN A 462 6.33 -27.17 -45.02
N ASN A 463 5.52 -26.82 -46.03
CA ASN A 463 5.90 -25.80 -47.02
C ASN A 463 6.09 -24.42 -46.37
N VAL A 464 5.18 -24.01 -45.49
CA VAL A 464 5.26 -22.72 -44.81
C VAL A 464 6.48 -22.67 -43.88
N ILE A 465 6.75 -23.72 -43.12
CA ILE A 465 7.95 -23.79 -42.24
C ILE A 465 9.21 -23.62 -43.08
N SER A 466 9.35 -24.36 -44.19
CA SER A 466 10.52 -24.27 -45.08
C SER A 466 10.66 -22.88 -45.72
N GLU A 467 9.55 -22.24 -46.12
CA GLU A 467 9.58 -20.90 -46.69
C GLU A 467 9.92 -19.81 -45.67
N VAL A 468 9.44 -19.98 -44.43
CA VAL A 468 9.83 -19.07 -43.31
C VAL A 468 11.33 -19.19 -43.04
N GLU A 469 11.91 -20.41 -42.97
CA GLU A 469 13.36 -20.62 -42.80
C GLU A 469 14.20 -19.92 -43.86
N LYS A 470 13.82 -20.11 -45.13
CA LYS A 470 14.49 -19.45 -46.26
C LYS A 470 14.36 -17.92 -46.17
N SER A 471 13.23 -17.44 -45.65
CA SER A 471 13.00 -16.00 -45.52
C SER A 471 13.78 -15.36 -44.37
N LEU A 472 13.96 -16.08 -43.28
CA LEU A 472 14.77 -15.64 -42.14
C LEU A 472 16.28 -15.60 -42.49
N SER A 473 16.72 -16.36 -43.46
CA SER A 473 18.11 -16.37 -43.96
C SER A 473 18.39 -15.32 -45.02
N SER A 474 17.37 -14.54 -45.45
CA SER A 474 17.47 -13.52 -46.50
C SER A 474 16.93 -12.16 -46.01
N GLN A 475 17.04 -11.13 -46.84
CA GLN A 475 16.42 -9.84 -46.54
C GLN A 475 14.89 -9.96 -46.58
N LEU A 476 14.24 -9.70 -45.45
CA LEU A 476 12.78 -9.77 -45.32
C LEU A 476 12.15 -8.46 -45.80
N THR A 477 11.23 -8.56 -46.77
CA THR A 477 10.45 -7.42 -47.25
C THR A 477 9.03 -7.48 -46.68
N GLU A 478 8.38 -6.34 -46.58
CA GLU A 478 7.00 -6.23 -46.09
C GLU A 478 6.02 -7.15 -46.84
N SER A 479 6.08 -7.16 -48.18
CA SER A 479 5.22 -8.00 -49.00
C SER A 479 5.43 -9.51 -48.75
N ARG A 480 6.69 -9.90 -48.49
CA ARG A 480 7.01 -11.27 -48.15
C ARG A 480 6.55 -11.64 -46.76
N PHE A 481 6.72 -10.74 -45.82
CA PHE A 481 6.21 -10.91 -44.46
C PHE A 481 4.67 -11.04 -44.46
N THR A 482 3.95 -10.13 -45.11
CA THR A 482 2.48 -10.13 -45.18
C THR A 482 1.96 -11.43 -45.79
N ARG A 483 2.60 -11.96 -46.85
CA ARG A 483 2.22 -13.23 -47.43
C ARG A 483 2.44 -14.41 -46.49
N LEU A 484 3.60 -14.46 -45.83
CA LEU A 484 3.94 -15.56 -44.91
C LEU A 484 3.11 -15.49 -43.64
N SER A 485 2.93 -14.30 -43.07
CA SER A 485 2.14 -14.11 -41.85
C SER A 485 0.68 -14.54 -42.08
N ARG A 486 0.09 -14.20 -43.23
CA ARG A 486 -1.25 -14.64 -43.58
C ARG A 486 -1.35 -16.18 -43.64
N ARG A 487 -0.39 -16.88 -44.29
CA ARG A 487 -0.37 -18.33 -44.38
C ARG A 487 -0.17 -18.99 -43.00
N VAL A 488 0.73 -18.47 -42.19
CA VAL A 488 0.94 -18.92 -40.80
C VAL A 488 -0.37 -18.72 -39.99
N THR A 489 -1.00 -17.57 -40.12
CA THR A 489 -2.25 -17.28 -39.41
C THR A 489 -3.38 -18.19 -39.88
N THR A 490 -3.51 -18.44 -41.18
CA THR A 490 -4.54 -19.35 -41.71
C THR A 490 -4.37 -20.77 -41.18
N LEU A 491 -3.12 -21.27 -41.06
CA LEU A 491 -2.85 -22.60 -40.51
C LEU A 491 -3.09 -22.65 -38.99
N LEU A 492 -2.79 -21.59 -38.27
CA LEU A 492 -2.98 -21.48 -36.80
C LEU A 492 -4.37 -20.96 -36.41
N SER A 493 -5.21 -20.57 -37.39
CA SER A 493 -6.55 -20.00 -37.17
C SER A 493 -7.41 -20.17 -38.42
N PRO A 494 -7.88 -21.38 -38.72
CA PRO A 494 -8.53 -21.69 -39.98
C PRO A 494 -9.93 -21.09 -40.17
N GLU A 495 -10.55 -20.48 -39.15
CA GLU A 495 -11.91 -19.93 -39.24
C GLU A 495 -11.88 -18.42 -39.12
N GLY A 496 -12.12 -17.75 -40.24
CA GLY A 496 -12.36 -16.29 -40.29
C GLY A 496 -13.80 -15.97 -39.92
N ASP A 497 -14.03 -15.54 -38.71
CA ASP A 497 -15.29 -14.90 -38.26
C ASP A 497 -14.94 -13.53 -37.65
N ASP A 498 -15.01 -12.49 -38.48
CA ASP A 498 -14.58 -11.12 -38.12
C ASP A 498 -15.43 -10.50 -37.00
N ASP A 499 -16.74 -10.84 -36.94
CA ASP A 499 -17.68 -10.19 -36.02
C ASP A 499 -17.51 -10.58 -34.53
N SER A 500 -16.85 -11.70 -34.23
CA SER A 500 -16.71 -12.21 -32.85
C SER A 500 -15.36 -11.88 -32.19
N ILE A 501 -14.44 -11.25 -32.91
CA ILE A 501 -13.05 -11.02 -32.44
C ILE A 501 -13.00 -10.09 -31.24
N HIS A 502 -13.83 -9.06 -31.21
CA HIS A 502 -13.90 -8.07 -30.13
C HIS A 502 -14.87 -8.47 -29.00
N GLY A 503 -15.61 -9.57 -29.16
CA GLY A 503 -16.55 -10.06 -28.15
C GLY A 503 -15.83 -10.60 -26.90
N ILE A 504 -16.51 -10.52 -25.74
CA ILE A 504 -15.96 -10.97 -24.44
C ILE A 504 -15.47 -12.42 -24.45
N ALA A 505 -16.05 -13.26 -25.31
CA ALA A 505 -15.63 -14.66 -25.49
C ALA A 505 -14.21 -14.81 -26.08
N ASN A 506 -13.63 -13.73 -26.60
CA ASN A 506 -12.26 -13.68 -27.09
C ASN A 506 -11.36 -12.78 -26.25
N LEU A 507 -11.79 -12.41 -25.03
CA LEU A 507 -11.04 -11.51 -24.14
C LEU A 507 -10.61 -12.23 -22.87
N ALA A 508 -9.39 -11.92 -22.42
CA ALA A 508 -8.84 -12.35 -21.14
C ALA A 508 -8.22 -11.17 -20.40
N LEU A 509 -8.19 -11.27 -19.07
CA LEU A 509 -7.62 -10.22 -18.21
C LEU A 509 -6.15 -10.51 -17.96
N LEU A 510 -5.25 -9.59 -18.33
CA LEU A 510 -3.81 -9.66 -18.07
C LEU A 510 -3.25 -8.32 -17.60
N SER A 511 -2.15 -8.36 -16.87
CA SER A 511 -1.41 -7.14 -16.56
C SER A 511 -0.79 -6.54 -17.83
N ARG A 512 -0.69 -5.22 -17.88
CA ARG A 512 -0.17 -4.51 -19.08
C ARG A 512 1.22 -4.97 -19.50
N PRO A 513 2.20 -5.22 -18.60
CA PRO A 513 3.51 -5.72 -18.99
C PRO A 513 3.42 -7.08 -19.69
N ILE A 514 2.64 -8.01 -19.14
CA ILE A 514 2.46 -9.35 -19.74
C ILE A 514 1.73 -9.21 -21.07
N ASN A 515 0.64 -8.45 -21.12
CA ASN A 515 -0.12 -8.21 -22.35
C ASN A 515 0.76 -7.64 -23.47
N SER A 516 1.57 -6.63 -23.18
CA SER A 516 2.52 -6.04 -24.14
C SER A 516 3.53 -7.07 -24.67
N SER A 517 3.95 -8.03 -23.82
CA SER A 517 4.87 -9.11 -24.24
C SER A 517 4.24 -10.10 -25.21
N LEU A 518 2.91 -10.28 -25.15
CA LEU A 518 2.18 -11.18 -26.03
C LEU A 518 2.01 -10.59 -27.44
N GLY A 519 1.68 -9.32 -27.54
CA GLY A 519 1.47 -8.60 -28.81
C GLY A 519 0.41 -9.27 -29.69
N ASN A 520 0.37 -8.89 -30.97
CA ASN A 520 -0.59 -9.44 -31.96
C ASN A 520 -0.12 -10.81 -32.51
N ARG A 521 0.08 -11.79 -31.64
CA ARG A 521 0.53 -13.13 -32.03
C ARG A 521 -0.60 -14.14 -32.04
N ALA A 522 -0.41 -15.23 -32.79
CA ALA A 522 -1.36 -16.36 -32.79
C ALA A 522 -1.51 -16.98 -31.41
N PHE A 523 -2.67 -17.58 -31.12
CA PHE A 523 -2.99 -18.21 -29.83
C PHE A 523 -1.90 -19.16 -29.34
N ALA A 524 -1.36 -20.01 -30.21
CA ALA A 524 -0.31 -20.97 -29.86
C ALA A 524 0.93 -20.27 -29.24
N VAL A 525 1.35 -19.12 -29.82
CA VAL A 525 2.50 -18.35 -29.33
C VAL A 525 2.17 -17.69 -28.01
N LYS A 526 1.00 -17.05 -27.91
CA LYS A 526 0.53 -16.43 -26.66
C LYS A 526 0.45 -17.44 -25.53
N ARG A 527 -0.08 -18.64 -25.83
CA ARG A 527 -0.16 -19.74 -24.88
C ARG A 527 1.19 -20.12 -24.28
N LEU A 528 2.23 -20.27 -25.11
CA LEU A 528 3.58 -20.58 -24.63
C LEU A 528 4.12 -19.49 -23.72
N LYS A 529 3.98 -18.22 -24.11
CA LYS A 529 4.43 -17.08 -23.29
C LYS A 529 3.68 -16.97 -21.98
N VAL A 530 2.36 -17.16 -21.96
CA VAL A 530 1.57 -17.17 -20.73
C VAL A 530 2.04 -18.28 -19.79
N ILE A 531 2.30 -19.48 -20.31
CA ILE A 531 2.85 -20.59 -19.53
C ILE A 531 4.24 -20.24 -18.96
N ASP A 532 5.09 -19.58 -19.72
CA ASP A 532 6.43 -19.20 -19.27
C ASP A 532 6.35 -18.12 -18.19
N HIS A 533 5.46 -17.14 -18.32
CA HIS A 533 5.18 -16.15 -17.26
C HIS A 533 4.62 -16.82 -15.99
N ASP A 534 3.67 -17.76 -16.12
CA ASP A 534 3.12 -18.51 -14.97
C ASP A 534 4.23 -19.32 -14.26
N ARG A 535 5.10 -19.99 -15.02
CA ARG A 535 6.27 -20.73 -14.47
C ARG A 535 7.29 -19.83 -13.78
N SER A 536 7.43 -18.59 -14.22
CA SER A 536 8.31 -17.60 -13.56
C SER A 536 7.70 -16.98 -12.30
N GLY A 537 6.47 -17.35 -11.92
CA GLY A 537 5.78 -16.87 -10.73
C GLY A 537 5.03 -15.55 -10.93
N ALA A 538 4.84 -15.09 -12.17
CA ALA A 538 4.02 -13.92 -12.45
C ALA A 538 2.54 -14.20 -12.12
N PHE A 539 1.84 -13.19 -11.61
CA PHE A 539 0.41 -13.34 -11.32
C PHE A 539 -0.42 -13.36 -12.62
N ILE A 540 -0.93 -14.54 -12.94
CA ILE A 540 -1.88 -14.75 -14.04
C ILE A 540 -3.25 -15.10 -13.43
N PRO A 541 -4.32 -14.31 -13.69
CA PRO A 541 -5.66 -14.61 -13.19
C PRO A 541 -6.10 -16.04 -13.60
N ILE A 542 -6.78 -16.74 -12.70
CA ILE A 542 -7.08 -18.16 -12.85
C ILE A 542 -7.85 -18.47 -14.14
N CYS A 543 -8.85 -17.68 -14.50
CA CYS A 543 -9.63 -17.90 -15.71
C CYS A 543 -8.79 -17.64 -16.97
N THR A 544 -7.90 -16.63 -16.95
CA THR A 544 -6.94 -16.40 -18.03
C THR A 544 -6.01 -17.59 -18.22
N ARG A 545 -5.43 -18.10 -17.14
CA ARG A 545 -4.61 -19.31 -17.16
C ARG A 545 -5.40 -20.52 -17.72
N GLN A 546 -6.65 -20.69 -17.28
CA GLN A 546 -7.52 -21.76 -17.75
C GLN A 546 -7.85 -21.65 -19.24
N VAL A 547 -8.04 -20.43 -19.78
CA VAL A 547 -8.20 -20.19 -21.22
C VAL A 547 -7.00 -20.71 -22.00
N PHE A 548 -5.80 -20.28 -21.63
CA PHE A 548 -4.58 -20.67 -22.34
C PHE A 548 -4.20 -22.14 -22.11
N LEU A 549 -4.70 -22.79 -21.05
CA LEU A 549 -4.57 -24.21 -20.79
C LEU A 549 -5.73 -25.04 -21.35
N LYS A 550 -6.73 -24.43 -21.99
CA LYS A 550 -7.89 -25.13 -22.59
C LYS A 550 -8.78 -25.87 -21.59
N TYR A 551 -8.93 -25.37 -20.36
CA TYR A 551 -9.75 -26.02 -19.32
C TYR A 551 -11.27 -25.92 -19.54
N PHE A 552 -11.73 -25.06 -20.43
CA PHE A 552 -13.17 -24.88 -20.69
C PHE A 552 -13.72 -25.81 -21.75
N VAL A 553 -12.88 -26.62 -22.38
CA VAL A 553 -13.23 -27.54 -23.47
C VAL A 553 -13.16 -28.98 -22.97
N ASP A 554 -14.03 -29.84 -23.47
CA ASP A 554 -14.01 -31.27 -23.14
C ASP A 554 -12.71 -31.96 -23.59
N ALA A 555 -12.25 -32.95 -22.80
CA ALA A 555 -10.94 -33.59 -22.90
C ALA A 555 -10.62 -34.32 -24.22
N GLY A 556 -11.47 -34.22 -25.24
CA GLY A 556 -11.28 -34.82 -26.57
C GLY A 556 -10.87 -33.85 -27.67
N SER A 557 -10.68 -32.54 -27.35
CA SER A 557 -10.29 -31.54 -28.37
C SER A 557 -8.78 -31.62 -28.60
N GLU A 558 -8.38 -32.23 -29.70
CA GLU A 558 -6.96 -32.43 -30.08
C GLU A 558 -6.23 -31.12 -30.47
N GLN A 559 -6.94 -30.00 -30.60
CA GLN A 559 -6.40 -28.74 -31.11
C GLN A 559 -5.93 -27.79 -30.03
N MET A 560 -4.91 -28.14 -29.25
CA MET A 560 -4.34 -27.34 -28.14
C MET A 560 -3.70 -26.00 -28.59
N HIS A 561 -3.52 -25.81 -29.88
CA HIS A 561 -2.82 -24.65 -30.48
C HIS A 561 -3.73 -23.65 -31.14
N LEU A 562 -5.03 -23.93 -31.19
CA LEU A 562 -6.05 -23.05 -31.80
C LEU A 562 -7.02 -22.53 -30.72
N TRP A 563 -7.59 -21.36 -30.95
CA TRP A 563 -8.73 -20.82 -30.21
C TRP A 563 -9.93 -20.79 -31.15
N SER A 564 -10.63 -21.91 -31.21
CA SER A 564 -11.72 -22.14 -32.17
C SER A 564 -13.03 -21.47 -31.75
N ARG A 565 -14.03 -21.50 -32.65
CA ARG A 565 -15.41 -21.06 -32.32
C ARG A 565 -16.00 -21.88 -31.17
N GLN A 566 -15.74 -23.16 -31.11
CA GLN A 566 -16.19 -24.05 -30.03
C GLN A 566 -15.55 -23.65 -28.69
N ASP A 567 -14.27 -23.28 -28.68
CA ASP A 567 -13.59 -22.77 -27.47
C ASP A 567 -14.24 -21.49 -26.95
N ARG A 568 -14.50 -20.54 -27.86
CA ARG A 568 -15.19 -19.28 -27.51
C ARG A 568 -16.58 -19.53 -26.92
N GLN A 569 -17.33 -20.45 -27.54
CA GLN A 569 -18.66 -20.84 -27.06
C GLN A 569 -18.59 -21.47 -25.68
N SER A 570 -17.73 -22.46 -25.45
CA SER A 570 -17.55 -23.11 -24.15
C SER A 570 -17.07 -22.16 -23.05
N TYR A 571 -16.18 -21.22 -23.40
CA TYR A 571 -15.71 -20.18 -22.48
C TYR A 571 -16.84 -19.23 -22.10
N LEU A 572 -17.64 -18.79 -23.06
CA LEU A 572 -18.80 -17.92 -22.83
C LEU A 572 -19.86 -18.60 -21.97
N GLU A 573 -20.17 -19.86 -22.25
CA GLU A 573 -21.08 -20.69 -21.45
C GLU A 573 -20.58 -20.83 -19.99
N ALA A 574 -19.29 -21.05 -19.79
CA ALA A 574 -18.69 -21.08 -18.47
C ALA A 574 -18.79 -19.72 -17.76
N LEU A 575 -18.56 -18.62 -18.48
CA LEU A 575 -18.64 -17.25 -17.96
C LEU A 575 -20.05 -16.92 -17.45
N ILE A 576 -21.11 -17.23 -18.24
CA ILE A 576 -22.51 -16.93 -17.87
C ILE A 576 -23.16 -18.00 -17.01
N SER A 577 -22.49 -19.11 -16.73
CA SER A 577 -22.99 -20.19 -15.89
C SER A 577 -23.27 -19.72 -14.46
N LYS A 578 -24.38 -20.16 -13.87
CA LYS A 578 -24.67 -19.94 -12.44
C LYS A 578 -23.71 -20.71 -11.52
N ASP A 579 -23.27 -21.88 -11.94
CA ASP A 579 -22.46 -22.77 -11.12
C ASP A 579 -20.95 -22.55 -11.28
N ARG A 580 -20.50 -22.09 -12.45
CA ARG A 580 -19.07 -21.93 -12.79
C ARG A 580 -18.64 -20.48 -12.96
N GLY A 581 -19.57 -19.60 -13.32
CA GLY A 581 -19.29 -18.23 -13.73
C GLY A 581 -20.01 -17.17 -12.90
N VAL A 582 -20.34 -16.08 -13.57
CA VAL A 582 -20.99 -14.91 -12.96
C VAL A 582 -22.52 -14.96 -13.01
N GLY A 583 -23.11 -16.02 -13.55
CA GLY A 583 -24.53 -16.14 -13.87
C GLY A 583 -25.47 -15.83 -12.70
N GLN A 584 -25.09 -16.14 -11.45
CA GLN A 584 -25.88 -15.80 -10.27
C GLN A 584 -26.00 -14.27 -10.03
N TYR A 585 -25.15 -13.46 -10.62
CA TYR A 585 -25.13 -11.99 -10.51
C TYR A 585 -25.69 -11.28 -11.74
N LEU A 586 -26.28 -12.01 -12.68
CA LEU A 586 -26.89 -11.43 -13.87
C LEU A 586 -28.37 -11.14 -13.63
N VAL A 587 -28.85 -10.01 -14.20
CA VAL A 587 -30.26 -9.59 -14.10
C VAL A 587 -31.14 -10.57 -14.85
N GLY A 588 -32.23 -11.03 -14.23
CA GLY A 588 -33.18 -11.97 -14.85
C GLY A 588 -32.73 -13.45 -14.77
N ALA A 589 -31.69 -13.74 -14.02
CA ALA A 589 -31.20 -15.12 -13.81
C ALA A 589 -31.93 -15.88 -12.66
N GLN A 590 -33.01 -15.29 -12.10
CA GLN A 590 -33.82 -15.90 -11.03
C GLN A 590 -34.70 -17.03 -11.56
#